data_d4111ef718457cec516fca0226995fc0
#
_entry.id   d4111ef718457cec516fca0226995fc0
#
_cell.length_a   1.000
_cell.length_b   1.000
_cell.length_c   1.000
_cell.angle_alpha   90.00
_cell.angle_beta   90.00
_cell.angle_gamma   90.00
#
_symmetry.space_group_name_H-M   'P 1'
#
loop_
_entity.id
_entity.type
_entity.pdbx_description
1 polymer ?
#
loop_
_entity_poly.entity_id
_entity_poly.type
_entity_poly.pdbx_seq_one_letter_code
_entity_poly.pdbx_strand_id
1 'polypeptide(L)'
;MNIKTLCWAIVLATFPLHAALLSPADRDNIEQQQRDRLQQQQMQRDELERSQTLSLPAPAPANADEKPCFTISTINITQANHLSYSTQDKLTKPLIGKCLGIKRITQLVQEISDAYIERGYITSRAFLPEQDLSRGELNITVMEGKLQDIQLDKHSDRILAMAFPGLKGKILNLRDIEQGMEQINRLRQTPVQIEILPAEQPGYSIVNLTATPEFPLSLGVGFDNSGQKSTGTGQMNGSLMASNVLGLADQWFVSGAKSSDFSSSHDARSVQAGMSVPYGYWLMNYSYSYSDYLSTVNSQGFGWRSTGDSQTHRVNLSRVVFRNSDIKTGVSVGISNNMARNYLNDAPLASSSRKLSNVSVGINHSQKLWGGLSTLNPTFSRGVPWLGAEDDQHKPDDAPKAEFSKWSLSGSYYKPVSQKVTFLSSVYGQWTGDRLYGNERLTIGGESSVRGFKEQYLSGDNGGYWRNELNTALFSMPLLGAVSAVAAVDGGYLHHDNHDVNAAGTLWGGAVGLSSSAGHLSSQFTVGWPLRYPGDLAPDRVTVYYHLNVVL
;
A
#
# COMPACT_ATOMS: atom_id res chain seq x y z
N MET A 1 81.99 -10.43 -5.95
CA MET A 1 80.82 -10.99 -6.62
C MET A 1 79.55 -10.33 -5.98
N ASN A 2 79.05 -9.29 -6.60
CA ASN A 2 78.03 -8.40 -6.03
C ASN A 2 76.65 -8.86 -6.42
N ILE A 3 75.83 -9.19 -5.44
CA ILE A 3 74.41 -9.45 -5.60
C ILE A 3 73.65 -8.08 -5.47
N LYS A 4 73.18 -7.58 -6.59
CA LYS A 4 72.34 -6.39 -6.62
C LYS A 4 70.89 -6.74 -6.17
N THR A 5 70.54 -6.19 -5.04
CA THR A 5 69.17 -6.20 -4.52
C THR A 5 68.23 -5.42 -5.45
N LEU A 6 67.30 -6.12 -6.07
CA LEU A 6 66.24 -5.54 -6.90
C LEU A 6 65.05 -5.17 -5.99
N CYS A 7 64.94 -3.91 -5.59
CA CYS A 7 63.75 -3.38 -4.94
C CYS A 7 62.62 -3.26 -5.95
N TRP A 8 61.63 -4.10 -5.84
CA TRP A 8 60.33 -3.92 -6.49
C TRP A 8 59.54 -2.87 -5.71
N ALA A 9 59.43 -1.67 -6.25
CA ALA A 9 58.47 -0.69 -5.79
C ALA A 9 57.10 -1.15 -6.23
N ILE A 10 56.29 -1.66 -5.31
CA ILE A 10 54.85 -1.87 -5.49
C ILE A 10 54.22 -0.47 -5.51
N VAL A 11 53.95 0.04 -6.69
CA VAL A 11 53.10 1.20 -6.86
C VAL A 11 51.67 0.75 -6.48
N LEU A 12 51.30 1.02 -5.26
CA LEU A 12 49.89 0.99 -4.84
C LEU A 12 49.16 2.09 -5.64
N ALA A 13 48.64 1.73 -6.79
CA ALA A 13 47.66 2.54 -7.48
C ALA A 13 46.42 2.66 -6.57
N THR A 14 46.29 3.79 -5.92
CA THR A 14 45.04 4.16 -5.26
C THR A 14 44.01 4.37 -6.37
N PHE A 15 43.32 3.29 -6.73
CA PHE A 15 42.06 3.44 -7.49
C PHE A 15 41.09 4.22 -6.62
N PRO A 16 40.47 5.30 -7.14
CA PRO A 16 39.35 5.91 -6.44
C PRO A 16 38.32 4.81 -6.19
N LEU A 17 37.95 4.64 -4.94
CA LEU A 17 36.85 3.76 -4.55
C LEU A 17 35.59 4.34 -5.23
N HIS A 18 35.30 3.87 -6.43
CA HIS A 18 34.00 4.13 -7.04
C HIS A 18 32.97 3.48 -6.12
N ALA A 19 31.97 4.25 -5.72
CA ALA A 19 30.83 3.70 -4.99
C ALA A 19 30.44 2.39 -5.66
N ALA A 20 30.38 1.33 -4.87
CA ALA A 20 30.10 0.00 -5.41
C ALA A 20 28.77 0.07 -6.15
N LEU A 21 28.80 -0.09 -7.47
CA LEU A 21 27.59 -0.21 -8.29
C LEU A 21 26.71 -1.29 -7.65
N LEU A 22 25.42 -1.01 -7.54
CA LEU A 22 24.46 -1.97 -7.04
C LEU A 22 24.60 -3.28 -7.84
N SER A 23 24.58 -4.41 -7.14
CA SER A 23 24.51 -5.70 -7.84
C SER A 23 23.18 -5.78 -8.61
N PRO A 24 23.11 -6.52 -9.74
CA PRO A 24 21.86 -6.70 -10.45
C PRO A 24 20.73 -7.21 -9.56
N ALA A 25 21.00 -8.13 -8.63
CA ALA A 25 20.01 -8.65 -7.70
C ALA A 25 19.53 -7.60 -6.68
N ASP A 26 20.40 -6.72 -6.19
CA ASP A 26 20.01 -5.64 -5.30
C ASP A 26 19.13 -4.61 -6.05
N ARG A 27 19.48 -4.31 -7.30
CA ARG A 27 18.68 -3.43 -8.15
C ARG A 27 17.28 -3.99 -8.40
N ASP A 28 17.17 -5.26 -8.76
CA ASP A 28 15.89 -5.94 -8.97
C ASP A 28 15.04 -5.92 -7.69
N ASN A 29 15.64 -6.12 -6.52
CA ASN A 29 14.99 -6.00 -5.23
C ASN A 29 14.47 -4.58 -4.95
N ILE A 30 15.25 -3.55 -5.24
CA ILE A 30 14.84 -2.14 -5.06
C ILE A 30 13.68 -1.81 -6.00
N GLU A 31 13.75 -2.20 -7.26
CA GLU A 31 12.69 -1.98 -8.24
C GLU A 31 11.41 -2.73 -7.84
N GLN A 32 11.53 -3.96 -7.32
CA GLN A 32 10.38 -4.69 -6.78
C GLN A 32 9.74 -3.96 -5.59
N GLN A 33 10.54 -3.48 -4.64
CA GLN A 33 10.02 -2.69 -3.51
C GLN A 33 9.34 -1.39 -3.98
N GLN A 34 9.79 -0.77 -5.06
CA GLN A 34 9.15 0.40 -5.65
C GLN A 34 7.79 0.02 -6.26
N ARG A 35 7.69 -1.09 -6.99
CA ARG A 35 6.43 -1.63 -7.52
C ARG A 35 5.45 -1.97 -6.40
N ASP A 36 5.91 -2.67 -5.37
CA ASP A 36 5.10 -3.05 -4.21
C ASP A 36 4.49 -1.81 -3.50
N ARG A 37 5.26 -0.72 -3.37
CA ARG A 37 4.76 0.55 -2.80
C ARG A 37 3.64 1.18 -3.64
N LEU A 38 3.80 1.21 -4.96
CA LEU A 38 2.77 1.74 -5.87
C LEU A 38 1.50 0.88 -5.80
N GLN A 39 1.65 -0.43 -5.76
CA GLN A 39 0.54 -1.37 -5.62
C GLN A 39 -0.17 -1.23 -4.26
N GLN A 40 0.59 -1.08 -3.17
CA GLN A 40 0.02 -0.82 -1.83
C GLN A 40 -0.81 0.47 -1.80
N GLN A 41 -0.30 1.55 -2.39
CA GLN A 41 -1.04 2.80 -2.49
C GLN A 41 -2.33 2.66 -3.32
N GLN A 42 -2.28 1.88 -4.39
CA GLN A 42 -3.47 1.58 -5.19
C GLN A 42 -4.49 0.79 -4.37
N MET A 43 -4.10 -0.28 -3.71
CA MET A 43 -4.99 -1.06 -2.85
C MET A 43 -5.64 -0.20 -1.76
N GLN A 44 -4.87 0.68 -1.09
CA GLN A 44 -5.41 1.60 -0.09
C GLN A 44 -6.48 2.54 -0.65
N ARG A 45 -6.30 3.04 -1.89
CA ARG A 45 -7.32 3.88 -2.57
C ARG A 45 -8.56 3.08 -2.91
N ASP A 46 -8.40 1.89 -3.50
CA ASP A 46 -9.50 1.01 -3.90
C ASP A 46 -10.35 0.59 -2.69
N GLU A 47 -9.72 0.29 -1.56
CA GLU A 47 -10.40 -0.02 -0.30
C GLU A 47 -11.21 1.16 0.23
N LEU A 48 -10.66 2.38 0.19
CA LEU A 48 -11.35 3.58 0.64
C LEU A 48 -12.49 3.98 -0.31
N GLU A 49 -12.32 3.78 -1.62
CA GLU A 49 -13.36 4.05 -2.61
C GLU A 49 -14.60 3.18 -2.40
N ARG A 50 -14.41 1.92 -1.99
CA ARG A 50 -15.49 0.98 -1.67
C ARG A 50 -16.20 1.29 -0.35
N SER A 51 -15.65 2.15 0.52
CA SER A 51 -16.29 2.56 1.77
C SER A 51 -17.59 3.30 1.51
N GLN A 52 -18.69 2.81 2.10
CA GLN A 52 -20.01 3.38 1.89
C GLN A 52 -20.14 4.75 2.56
N THR A 53 -20.57 5.74 1.79
CA THR A 53 -20.94 7.05 2.32
C THR A 53 -22.42 7.02 2.64
N LEU A 54 -22.79 7.14 3.93
CA LEU A 54 -24.16 7.25 4.37
C LEU A 54 -24.61 8.71 4.12
N SER A 55 -25.54 8.92 3.19
CA SER A 55 -26.20 10.21 3.03
C SER A 55 -27.45 10.24 3.91
N LEU A 56 -27.44 11.11 4.91
CA LEU A 56 -28.63 11.39 5.70
C LEU A 56 -29.52 12.41 4.96
N PRO A 57 -30.83 12.26 4.98
CA PRO A 57 -31.74 13.30 4.50
C PRO A 57 -31.48 14.60 5.26
N ALA A 58 -31.50 15.73 4.57
CA ALA A 58 -31.39 17.02 5.23
C ALA A 58 -32.56 17.18 6.24
N PRO A 59 -32.28 17.62 7.48
CA PRO A 59 -33.33 17.83 8.46
C PRO A 59 -34.34 18.89 7.95
N ALA A 60 -35.62 18.57 8.02
CA ALA A 60 -36.66 19.53 7.66
C ALA A 60 -36.62 20.73 8.62
N PRO A 61 -36.75 21.99 8.11
CA PRO A 61 -36.76 23.16 8.97
C PRO A 61 -37.94 23.10 9.93
N ALA A 62 -37.65 23.15 11.24
CA ALA A 62 -38.71 23.20 12.26
C ALA A 62 -39.23 24.61 12.37
N ASN A 63 -40.53 24.79 12.11
CA ASN A 63 -41.23 26.05 12.40
C ASN A 63 -41.29 26.24 13.91
N ALA A 64 -40.78 27.36 14.42
CA ALA A 64 -40.66 27.64 15.85
C ALA A 64 -42.01 27.88 16.56
N ASP A 65 -43.11 28.13 15.81
CA ASP A 65 -44.40 28.60 16.34
C ASP A 65 -45.50 27.52 16.28
N GLU A 66 -45.17 26.27 16.54
CA GLU A 66 -46.17 25.20 16.54
C GLU A 66 -46.96 25.16 17.87
N LYS A 67 -48.30 25.30 17.78
CA LYS A 67 -49.18 25.12 18.93
C LYS A 67 -50.01 23.83 18.76
N PRO A 68 -50.17 23.03 19.86
CA PRO A 68 -49.68 23.25 21.22
C PRO A 68 -48.19 22.97 21.38
N CYS A 69 -47.47 23.75 22.23
CA CYS A 69 -46.10 23.51 22.64
C CYS A 69 -46.02 23.34 24.17
N PHE A 70 -45.01 22.61 24.63
CA PHE A 70 -44.74 22.31 26.04
C PHE A 70 -43.39 22.93 26.44
N THR A 71 -43.37 23.64 27.56
CA THR A 71 -42.12 24.17 28.11
C THR A 71 -41.32 23.03 28.74
N ILE A 72 -40.19 22.66 28.11
CA ILE A 72 -39.37 21.52 28.55
C ILE A 72 -38.23 22.02 29.42
N SER A 73 -38.25 21.65 30.70
CA SER A 73 -37.20 21.96 31.69
C SER A 73 -36.09 20.93 31.73
N THR A 74 -36.38 19.67 31.40
CA THR A 74 -35.44 18.56 31.45
C THR A 74 -35.64 17.64 30.25
N ILE A 75 -34.53 17.22 29.63
CA ILE A 75 -34.51 16.23 28.55
C ILE A 75 -33.62 15.08 28.98
N ASN A 76 -34.18 13.89 29.11
CA ASN A 76 -33.50 12.66 29.51
C ASN A 76 -33.39 11.73 28.31
N ILE A 77 -32.16 11.36 27.95
CA ILE A 77 -31.91 10.33 26.94
C ILE A 77 -31.48 9.05 27.66
N THR A 78 -32.27 7.99 27.55
CA THR A 78 -32.02 6.69 28.19
C THR A 78 -31.51 5.65 27.21
N GLN A 79 -30.73 4.69 27.71
CA GLN A 79 -30.15 3.58 26.93
C GLN A 79 -29.23 4.02 25.77
N ALA A 80 -28.67 5.23 25.86
CA ALA A 80 -27.77 5.81 24.85
C ALA A 80 -26.28 5.57 25.21
N ASN A 81 -25.87 4.32 25.37
CA ASN A 81 -24.55 3.96 25.89
C ASN A 81 -23.40 4.30 24.92
N HIS A 82 -23.65 4.32 23.59
CA HIS A 82 -22.67 4.61 22.57
C HIS A 82 -22.74 6.04 22.02
N LEU A 83 -23.52 6.92 22.67
CA LEU A 83 -23.54 8.35 22.37
C LEU A 83 -22.89 9.13 23.51
N SER A 84 -21.79 9.82 23.24
CA SER A 84 -21.06 10.57 24.28
C SER A 84 -21.91 11.65 24.93
N TYR A 85 -21.72 11.90 26.23
CA TYR A 85 -22.42 12.97 26.96
C TYR A 85 -22.30 14.33 26.26
N SER A 86 -21.12 14.65 25.71
CA SER A 86 -20.92 15.91 24.99
C SER A 86 -21.80 16.03 23.74
N THR A 87 -22.09 14.91 23.07
CA THR A 87 -23.00 14.89 21.92
C THR A 87 -24.47 15.02 22.38
N GLN A 88 -24.83 14.28 23.43
CA GLN A 88 -26.17 14.40 24.03
C GLN A 88 -26.43 15.84 24.46
N ASP A 89 -25.48 16.46 25.17
CA ASP A 89 -25.54 17.86 25.60
C ASP A 89 -25.69 18.86 24.42
N LYS A 90 -24.93 18.67 23.35
CA LYS A 90 -25.03 19.52 22.15
C LYS A 90 -26.44 19.50 21.53
N LEU A 91 -27.10 18.34 21.56
CA LEU A 91 -28.42 18.16 21.00
C LEU A 91 -29.54 18.70 21.92
N THR A 92 -29.37 18.55 23.24
CA THR A 92 -30.43 18.83 24.23
C THR A 92 -30.34 20.23 24.84
N LYS A 93 -29.16 20.72 25.25
CA LYS A 93 -28.97 22.02 25.92
C LYS A 93 -29.65 23.22 25.21
N PRO A 94 -29.59 23.33 23.86
CA PRO A 94 -30.22 24.45 23.17
C PRO A 94 -31.75 24.47 23.28
N LEU A 95 -32.38 23.37 23.72
CA LEU A 95 -33.84 23.17 23.77
C LEU A 95 -34.41 23.27 25.17
N ILE A 96 -33.56 23.16 26.21
CA ILE A 96 -33.97 23.26 27.61
C ILE A 96 -34.49 24.69 27.89
N GLY A 97 -35.63 24.78 28.58
CA GLY A 97 -36.33 26.05 28.91
C GLY A 97 -37.15 26.63 27.76
N LYS A 98 -37.22 25.98 26.61
CA LYS A 98 -38.00 26.42 25.45
C LYS A 98 -39.37 25.74 25.38
N CYS A 99 -40.35 26.41 24.75
CA CYS A 99 -41.62 25.81 24.39
C CYS A 99 -41.40 24.96 23.11
N LEU A 100 -41.55 23.63 23.21
CA LEU A 100 -41.34 22.70 22.11
C LEU A 100 -42.67 22.11 21.63
N GLY A 101 -43.00 22.29 20.34
CA GLY A 101 -44.07 21.59 19.67
C GLY A 101 -43.66 20.15 19.29
N ILE A 102 -44.68 19.34 18.94
CA ILE A 102 -44.47 17.92 18.66
C ILE A 102 -43.49 17.70 17.47
N LYS A 103 -43.53 18.55 16.46
CA LYS A 103 -42.61 18.46 15.31
C LYS A 103 -41.17 18.68 15.73
N ARG A 104 -40.87 19.68 16.60
CA ARG A 104 -39.52 19.92 17.09
C ARG A 104 -39.00 18.76 17.97
N ILE A 105 -39.91 18.17 18.78
CA ILE A 105 -39.57 16.96 19.57
C ILE A 105 -39.26 15.78 18.65
N THR A 106 -40.08 15.53 17.62
CA THR A 106 -39.84 14.49 16.62
C THR A 106 -38.52 14.73 15.87
N GLN A 107 -38.23 15.99 15.55
CA GLN A 107 -36.95 16.35 14.93
C GLN A 107 -35.76 16.07 15.85
N LEU A 108 -35.85 16.34 17.16
CA LEU A 108 -34.80 15.97 18.12
C LEU A 108 -34.59 14.46 18.17
N VAL A 109 -35.67 13.67 18.17
CA VAL A 109 -35.58 12.19 18.12
C VAL A 109 -34.84 11.72 16.85
N GLN A 110 -35.12 12.37 15.71
CA GLN A 110 -34.41 12.10 14.46
C GLN A 110 -32.95 12.53 14.55
N GLU A 111 -32.64 13.73 15.06
CA GLU A 111 -31.25 14.21 15.25
C GLU A 111 -30.43 13.28 16.14
N ILE A 112 -31.02 12.68 17.17
CA ILE A 112 -30.36 11.66 18.03
C ILE A 112 -30.10 10.39 17.21
N SER A 113 -31.08 9.92 16.43
CA SER A 113 -30.93 8.74 15.56
C SER A 113 -29.84 8.97 14.50
N ASP A 114 -29.81 10.15 13.89
CA ASP A 114 -28.81 10.55 12.89
C ASP A 114 -27.39 10.58 13.49
N ALA A 115 -27.28 11.05 14.75
CA ALA A 115 -26.00 11.02 15.47
C ALA A 115 -25.45 9.60 15.70
N TYR A 116 -26.30 8.59 15.81
CA TYR A 116 -25.91 7.17 15.81
C TYR A 116 -25.50 6.70 14.42
N ILE A 117 -26.29 7.02 13.38
CA ILE A 117 -26.02 6.62 11.99
C ILE A 117 -24.69 7.18 11.51
N GLU A 118 -24.41 8.46 11.77
CA GLU A 118 -23.13 9.10 11.41
C GLU A 118 -21.90 8.37 12.01
N ARG A 119 -22.06 7.75 13.18
CA ARG A 119 -21.02 6.94 13.83
C ARG A 119 -20.98 5.49 13.33
N GLY A 120 -21.83 5.12 12.38
CA GLY A 120 -21.91 3.79 11.81
C GLY A 120 -22.93 2.85 12.50
N TYR A 121 -23.63 3.29 13.54
CA TYR A 121 -24.65 2.49 14.25
C TYR A 121 -25.99 2.52 13.52
N ILE A 122 -26.02 2.03 12.29
CA ILE A 122 -27.11 2.22 11.32
C ILE A 122 -28.43 1.56 11.70
N THR A 123 -28.44 0.63 12.64
CA THR A 123 -29.65 -0.05 13.14
C THR A 123 -30.16 0.51 14.46
N SER A 124 -29.44 1.49 15.04
CA SER A 124 -29.85 2.16 16.29
C SER A 124 -30.80 3.30 16.01
N ARG A 125 -31.86 3.42 16.82
CA ARG A 125 -32.90 4.46 16.66
C ARG A 125 -33.32 5.01 18.00
N ALA A 126 -33.63 6.30 18.04
CA ALA A 126 -34.29 6.93 19.16
C ALA A 126 -35.83 6.85 18.97
N PHE A 127 -36.55 6.75 20.07
CA PHE A 127 -37.99 6.66 20.13
C PHE A 127 -38.54 7.61 21.20
N LEU A 128 -39.72 8.11 20.94
CA LEU A 128 -40.50 8.88 21.91
C LEU A 128 -41.53 7.93 22.57
N PRO A 129 -41.33 7.51 23.84
CA PRO A 129 -42.34 6.73 24.56
C PRO A 129 -43.57 7.58 24.87
N GLU A 130 -44.71 6.94 25.12
CA GLU A 130 -45.90 7.61 25.63
C GLU A 130 -45.57 8.28 26.97
N GLN A 131 -45.85 9.60 27.07
CA GLN A 131 -45.51 10.37 28.26
C GLN A 131 -46.34 11.65 28.36
N ASP A 132 -46.46 12.16 29.57
CA ASP A 132 -47.12 13.45 29.86
C ASP A 132 -46.10 14.58 29.86
N LEU A 133 -46.11 15.41 28.82
CA LEU A 133 -45.20 16.55 28.65
C LEU A 133 -45.61 17.79 29.48
N SER A 134 -46.78 17.79 30.12
CA SER A 134 -47.24 18.92 30.96
C SER A 134 -46.33 19.15 32.17
N ARG A 135 -45.57 18.16 32.60
CA ARG A 135 -44.60 18.23 33.70
C ARG A 135 -43.28 18.90 33.33
N GLY A 136 -43.08 19.23 32.06
CA GLY A 136 -41.86 19.82 31.55
C GLY A 136 -40.66 18.83 31.43
N GLU A 137 -40.90 17.53 31.54
CA GLU A 137 -39.91 16.48 31.35
C GLU A 137 -40.11 15.78 30.02
N LEU A 138 -39.06 15.69 29.23
CA LEU A 138 -39.04 14.96 27.96
C LEU A 138 -38.10 13.76 28.09
N ASN A 139 -38.64 12.55 28.01
CA ASN A 139 -37.87 11.29 28.02
C ASN A 139 -37.80 10.73 26.60
N ILE A 140 -36.59 10.46 26.13
CA ILE A 140 -36.29 9.82 24.84
C ILE A 140 -35.56 8.54 25.12
N THR A 141 -35.99 7.44 24.55
CA THR A 141 -35.35 6.12 24.71
C THR A 141 -34.65 5.74 23.41
N VAL A 142 -33.41 5.29 23.51
CA VAL A 142 -32.64 4.77 22.37
C VAL A 142 -32.68 3.24 22.39
N MET A 143 -33.03 2.64 21.26
CA MET A 143 -32.84 1.22 21.04
C MET A 143 -31.53 1.05 20.24
N GLU A 144 -30.46 0.64 20.91
CA GLU A 144 -29.18 0.33 20.28
C GLU A 144 -29.29 -1.03 19.59
N GLY A 145 -29.24 -1.01 18.24
CA GLY A 145 -29.38 -2.20 17.42
C GLY A 145 -28.16 -3.13 17.55
N LYS A 146 -28.39 -4.40 17.88
CA LYS A 146 -27.35 -5.41 18.11
C LYS A 146 -27.26 -6.38 16.94
N LEU A 147 -26.07 -6.94 16.75
CA LEU A 147 -25.82 -7.98 15.77
C LEU A 147 -26.16 -9.35 16.35
N GLN A 148 -27.14 -10.05 15.76
CA GLN A 148 -27.46 -11.43 16.14
C GLN A 148 -26.51 -12.40 15.46
N ASP A 149 -26.34 -12.30 14.14
CA ASP A 149 -25.54 -13.22 13.35
C ASP A 149 -25.00 -12.56 12.07
N ILE A 150 -23.93 -13.15 11.53
CA ILE A 150 -23.40 -12.84 10.19
C ILE A 150 -23.40 -14.15 9.42
N GLN A 151 -23.99 -14.12 8.22
CA GLN A 151 -24.13 -15.28 7.35
C GLN A 151 -23.45 -15.00 6.02
N LEU A 152 -22.80 -16.00 5.45
CA LEU A 152 -22.19 -15.94 4.13
C LEU A 152 -22.57 -17.23 3.39
N ASP A 153 -23.24 -17.10 2.27
CA ASP A 153 -23.73 -18.23 1.49
C ASP A 153 -22.63 -19.24 1.19
N LYS A 154 -22.88 -20.53 1.57
CA LYS A 154 -22.04 -21.70 1.25
C LYS A 154 -20.57 -21.64 1.71
N HIS A 155 -20.21 -20.77 2.64
CA HIS A 155 -18.85 -20.63 3.13
C HIS A 155 -18.69 -21.08 4.58
N SER A 156 -17.47 -21.44 4.93
CA SER A 156 -17.10 -21.94 6.24
C SER A 156 -17.24 -20.86 7.33
N ASP A 157 -17.76 -21.24 8.49
CA ASP A 157 -17.81 -20.41 9.70
C ASP A 157 -16.45 -19.85 10.12
N ARG A 158 -15.34 -20.52 9.74
CA ARG A 158 -13.99 -20.05 10.04
C ARG A 158 -13.65 -18.74 9.34
N ILE A 159 -14.03 -18.55 8.07
CA ILE A 159 -13.83 -17.30 7.34
C ILE A 159 -14.51 -16.17 8.09
N LEU A 160 -15.76 -16.37 8.52
CA LEU A 160 -16.52 -15.38 9.26
C LEU A 160 -15.90 -15.10 10.64
N ALA A 161 -15.42 -16.13 11.33
CA ALA A 161 -14.73 -15.96 12.61
C ALA A 161 -13.43 -15.15 12.49
N MET A 162 -12.69 -15.30 11.38
CA MET A 162 -11.49 -14.52 11.10
C MET A 162 -11.80 -13.07 10.67
N ALA A 163 -12.81 -12.89 9.81
CA ALA A 163 -13.19 -11.58 9.32
C ALA A 163 -13.92 -10.71 10.37
N PHE A 164 -14.75 -11.34 11.21
CA PHE A 164 -15.66 -10.68 12.17
C PHE A 164 -15.51 -11.18 13.61
N PRO A 165 -14.30 -11.18 14.20
CA PRO A 165 -14.09 -11.80 15.50
C PRO A 165 -14.86 -11.07 16.61
N GLY A 166 -15.72 -11.81 17.34
CA GLY A 166 -16.38 -11.34 18.54
C GLY A 166 -17.41 -10.22 18.35
N LEU A 167 -18.05 -10.11 17.17
CA LEU A 167 -19.07 -9.10 16.89
C LEU A 167 -20.49 -9.51 17.30
N LYS A 168 -20.79 -10.80 17.34
CA LYS A 168 -22.14 -11.30 17.74
C LYS A 168 -22.50 -10.84 19.14
N GLY A 169 -23.72 -10.34 19.30
CA GLY A 169 -24.28 -9.79 20.55
C GLY A 169 -23.86 -8.35 20.88
N LYS A 170 -22.92 -7.76 20.13
CA LYS A 170 -22.55 -6.35 20.28
C LYS A 170 -23.44 -5.44 19.46
N ILE A 171 -23.39 -4.13 19.75
CA ILE A 171 -24.03 -3.13 18.91
C ILE A 171 -23.49 -3.23 17.48
N LEU A 172 -24.39 -3.23 16.49
CA LEU A 172 -24.01 -3.31 15.09
C LEU A 172 -23.40 -2.00 14.64
N ASN A 173 -22.15 -2.05 14.20
CA ASN A 173 -21.47 -0.92 13.56
C ASN A 173 -21.10 -1.27 12.11
N LEU A 174 -21.55 -0.48 11.17
CA LEU A 174 -21.27 -0.67 9.75
C LEU A 174 -19.75 -0.70 9.46
N ARG A 175 -18.95 0.07 10.21
CA ARG A 175 -17.50 0.11 10.01
C ARG A 175 -16.80 -1.21 10.36
N ASP A 176 -17.32 -1.93 11.38
CA ASP A 176 -16.84 -3.28 11.70
C ASP A 176 -17.21 -4.28 10.59
N ILE A 177 -18.43 -4.13 10.04
CA ILE A 177 -18.87 -4.98 8.93
C ILE A 177 -18.06 -4.70 7.66
N GLU A 178 -17.85 -3.44 7.30
CA GLU A 178 -16.99 -3.06 6.16
C GLU A 178 -15.57 -3.60 6.31
N GLN A 179 -15.00 -3.57 7.53
CA GLN A 179 -13.67 -4.09 7.80
C GLN A 179 -13.61 -5.60 7.53
N GLY A 180 -14.56 -6.36 8.03
CA GLY A 180 -14.62 -7.79 7.77
C GLY A 180 -14.89 -8.13 6.30
N MET A 181 -15.76 -7.36 5.63
CA MET A 181 -16.00 -7.49 4.18
C MET A 181 -14.72 -7.25 3.38
N GLU A 182 -13.89 -6.27 3.75
CA GLU A 182 -12.59 -6.06 3.10
C GLU A 182 -11.69 -7.28 3.21
N GLN A 183 -11.65 -7.92 4.38
CA GLN A 183 -10.84 -9.13 4.56
C GLN A 183 -11.32 -10.28 3.65
N ILE A 184 -12.62 -10.38 3.41
CA ILE A 184 -13.19 -11.37 2.48
C ILE A 184 -12.94 -10.94 1.03
N ASN A 185 -13.20 -9.67 0.70
CA ASN A 185 -13.04 -9.12 -0.66
C ASN A 185 -11.59 -9.13 -1.16
N ARG A 186 -10.62 -9.13 -0.26
CA ARG A 186 -9.20 -9.29 -0.59
C ARG A 186 -8.91 -10.61 -1.32
N LEU A 187 -9.76 -11.63 -1.11
CA LEU A 187 -9.63 -12.97 -1.68
C LEU A 187 -10.41 -13.13 -3.00
N ARG A 188 -11.10 -12.10 -3.47
CA ARG A 188 -12.14 -12.24 -4.51
C ARG A 188 -11.98 -11.17 -5.58
N GLN A 189 -12.33 -11.54 -6.80
CA GLN A 189 -12.47 -10.60 -7.92
C GLN A 189 -13.77 -9.82 -7.81
N THR A 190 -14.87 -10.51 -7.47
CA THR A 190 -16.19 -9.90 -7.30
C THR A 190 -16.46 -9.63 -5.81
N PRO A 191 -16.63 -8.38 -5.39
CA PRO A 191 -16.93 -8.05 -4.01
C PRO A 191 -18.22 -8.70 -3.51
N VAL A 192 -18.24 -9.11 -2.23
CA VAL A 192 -19.46 -9.58 -1.56
C VAL A 192 -20.46 -8.42 -1.43
N GLN A 193 -21.74 -8.75 -1.59
CA GLN A 193 -22.84 -7.82 -1.34
C GLN A 193 -23.33 -7.97 0.09
N ILE A 194 -23.79 -6.88 0.70
CA ILE A 194 -24.30 -6.86 2.07
C ILE A 194 -25.79 -6.56 2.07
N GLU A 195 -26.53 -7.31 2.88
CA GLU A 195 -27.92 -7.03 3.23
C GLU A 195 -28.07 -7.13 4.75
N ILE A 196 -28.75 -6.16 5.37
CA ILE A 196 -29.02 -6.15 6.80
C ILE A 196 -30.50 -6.40 7.03
N LEU A 197 -30.81 -7.53 7.64
CA LEU A 197 -32.16 -8.00 7.87
C LEU A 197 -32.53 -7.88 9.35
N PRO A 198 -33.78 -7.57 9.68
CA PRO A 198 -34.25 -7.64 11.06
C PRO A 198 -34.22 -9.10 11.53
N ALA A 199 -33.81 -9.30 12.77
CA ALA A 199 -33.89 -10.59 13.42
C ALA A 199 -35.26 -10.83 14.07
N GLU A 200 -35.54 -12.06 14.51
CA GLU A 200 -36.77 -12.37 15.25
C GLU A 200 -36.86 -11.62 16.57
N GLN A 201 -35.73 -11.43 17.24
CA GLN A 201 -35.66 -10.70 18.50
C GLN A 201 -35.64 -9.17 18.23
N PRO A 202 -36.55 -8.37 18.81
CA PRO A 202 -36.55 -6.92 18.66
C PRO A 202 -35.19 -6.29 19.04
N GLY A 203 -34.71 -5.34 18.24
CA GLY A 203 -33.44 -4.68 18.46
C GLY A 203 -32.22 -5.47 17.99
N TYR A 204 -32.41 -6.63 17.38
CA TYR A 204 -31.35 -7.41 16.76
C TYR A 204 -31.44 -7.41 15.23
N SER A 205 -30.30 -7.54 14.57
CA SER A 205 -30.19 -7.63 13.11
C SER A 205 -29.28 -8.79 12.71
N ILE A 206 -29.54 -9.36 11.54
CA ILE A 206 -28.71 -10.34 10.88
C ILE A 206 -28.05 -9.66 9.69
N VAL A 207 -26.73 -9.83 9.54
CA VAL A 207 -25.98 -9.40 8.36
C VAL A 207 -25.83 -10.58 7.42
N ASN A 208 -26.48 -10.48 6.26
CA ASN A 208 -26.38 -11.47 5.20
C ASN A 208 -25.39 -11.00 4.14
N LEU A 209 -24.36 -11.79 3.88
CA LEU A 209 -23.35 -11.55 2.86
C LEU A 209 -23.57 -12.52 1.71
N THR A 210 -23.74 -11.99 0.50
CA THR A 210 -23.91 -12.79 -0.71
C THR A 210 -22.66 -12.71 -1.56
N ALA A 211 -22.10 -13.87 -1.90
CA ALA A 211 -20.88 -13.99 -2.67
C ALA A 211 -21.11 -14.73 -3.99
N THR A 212 -20.60 -14.17 -5.10
CA THR A 212 -20.55 -14.92 -6.35
C THR A 212 -19.52 -16.04 -6.23
N PRO A 213 -19.85 -17.30 -6.58
CA PRO A 213 -18.88 -18.37 -6.58
C PRO A 213 -17.70 -18.07 -7.50
N GLU A 214 -16.49 -18.22 -7.01
CA GLU A 214 -15.25 -18.02 -7.76
C GLU A 214 -14.31 -19.20 -7.55
N PHE A 215 -13.49 -19.49 -8.56
CA PHE A 215 -12.45 -20.49 -8.42
C PHE A 215 -11.33 -19.96 -7.51
N PRO A 216 -10.88 -20.69 -6.49
CA PRO A 216 -9.97 -20.19 -5.47
C PRO A 216 -8.51 -20.05 -5.95
N LEU A 217 -8.21 -20.40 -7.19
CA LEU A 217 -6.89 -20.31 -7.78
C LEU A 217 -6.93 -19.34 -8.99
N SER A 218 -5.88 -18.55 -9.13
CA SER A 218 -5.65 -17.70 -10.30
C SER A 218 -4.23 -17.92 -10.79
N LEU A 219 -4.08 -18.20 -12.07
CA LEU A 219 -2.81 -18.40 -12.74
C LEU A 219 -2.54 -17.22 -13.67
N GLY A 220 -1.40 -16.56 -13.51
CA GLY A 220 -0.93 -15.51 -14.39
C GLY A 220 0.31 -15.94 -15.16
N VAL A 221 0.38 -15.56 -16.43
CA VAL A 221 1.60 -15.66 -17.24
C VAL A 221 1.82 -14.33 -17.95
N GLY A 222 3.08 -13.92 -18.09
CA GLY A 222 3.37 -12.64 -18.70
C GLY A 222 4.75 -12.58 -19.34
N PHE A 223 4.91 -11.52 -20.11
CA PHE A 223 6.17 -11.12 -20.71
C PHE A 223 6.33 -9.62 -20.57
N ASP A 224 7.51 -9.19 -20.18
CA ASP A 224 7.87 -7.78 -20.09
C ASP A 224 9.33 -7.55 -20.47
N ASN A 225 9.73 -6.30 -20.53
CA ASN A 225 11.11 -5.91 -20.77
C ASN A 225 11.72 -5.15 -19.58
N SER A 226 11.29 -5.47 -18.36
CA SER A 226 11.78 -4.81 -17.13
C SER A 226 13.20 -5.21 -16.72
N GLY A 227 13.76 -6.26 -17.32
CA GLY A 227 15.12 -6.74 -17.03
C GLY A 227 16.22 -5.76 -17.42
N GLN A 228 17.42 -6.00 -16.91
CA GLN A 228 18.60 -5.18 -17.12
C GLN A 228 19.41 -5.67 -18.34
N LYS A 229 20.09 -4.77 -19.07
CA LYS A 229 20.97 -5.14 -20.20
C LYS A 229 22.05 -6.14 -19.82
N SER A 230 22.55 -6.06 -18.59
CA SER A 230 23.61 -6.94 -18.08
C SER A 230 23.17 -8.37 -17.79
N THR A 231 21.86 -8.61 -17.58
CA THR A 231 21.31 -9.92 -17.20
C THR A 231 20.18 -10.40 -18.10
N GLY A 232 19.83 -9.63 -19.11
CA GLY A 232 18.75 -9.89 -20.06
C GLY A 232 17.54 -8.98 -19.87
N THR A 233 17.19 -8.24 -20.93
CA THR A 233 16.14 -7.21 -20.87
C THR A 233 14.74 -7.78 -20.90
N GLY A 234 14.50 -8.84 -21.66
CA GLY A 234 13.22 -9.52 -21.72
C GLY A 234 13.04 -10.46 -20.54
N GLN A 235 11.86 -10.44 -19.92
CA GLN A 235 11.50 -11.27 -18.79
C GLN A 235 10.23 -12.06 -19.07
N MET A 236 10.28 -13.36 -18.84
CA MET A 236 9.09 -14.23 -18.79
C MET A 236 8.70 -14.37 -17.33
N ASN A 237 7.44 -14.12 -17.02
CA ASN A 237 6.95 -14.20 -15.64
C ASN A 237 5.73 -15.12 -15.54
N GLY A 238 5.55 -15.70 -14.36
CA GLY A 238 4.42 -16.52 -14.00
C GLY A 238 4.02 -16.29 -12.56
N SER A 239 2.74 -16.38 -12.27
CA SER A 239 2.21 -16.23 -10.91
C SER A 239 1.07 -17.19 -10.64
N LEU A 240 0.99 -17.65 -9.41
CA LEU A 240 -0.11 -18.45 -8.89
C LEU A 240 -0.60 -17.78 -7.61
N MET A 241 -1.89 -17.51 -7.54
CA MET A 241 -2.56 -17.06 -6.33
C MET A 241 -3.56 -18.10 -5.87
N ALA A 242 -3.61 -18.37 -4.56
CA ALA A 242 -4.56 -19.28 -3.96
C ALA A 242 -5.24 -18.59 -2.78
N SER A 243 -6.56 -18.64 -2.76
CA SER A 243 -7.39 -17.97 -1.77
C SER A 243 -7.99 -18.97 -0.81
N ASN A 244 -7.92 -18.68 0.49
CA ASN A 244 -8.57 -19.46 1.57
C ASN A 244 -8.16 -20.94 1.63
N VAL A 245 -6.88 -21.22 1.47
CA VAL A 245 -6.33 -22.60 1.49
C VAL A 245 -6.50 -23.28 2.85
N LEU A 246 -6.29 -22.51 3.94
CA LEU A 246 -6.40 -22.99 5.31
C LEU A 246 -7.81 -22.78 5.92
N GLY A 247 -8.71 -22.11 5.19
CA GLY A 247 -10.02 -21.74 5.71
C GLY A 247 -9.98 -20.57 6.71
N LEU A 248 -8.91 -19.76 6.70
CA LEU A 248 -8.66 -18.66 7.63
C LEU A 248 -8.78 -17.28 6.94
N ALA A 249 -9.49 -17.21 5.82
CA ALA A 249 -9.48 -16.06 4.93
C ALA A 249 -8.05 -15.69 4.47
N ASP A 250 -7.19 -16.67 4.38
CA ASP A 250 -5.79 -16.57 3.99
C ASP A 250 -5.63 -16.45 2.47
N GLN A 251 -4.60 -15.74 2.05
CA GLN A 251 -4.21 -15.63 0.65
C GLN A 251 -2.76 -16.04 0.52
N TRP A 252 -2.48 -16.87 -0.47
CA TRP A 252 -1.16 -17.35 -0.83
C TRP A 252 -0.81 -16.90 -2.23
N PHE A 253 0.45 -16.59 -2.45
CA PHE A 253 0.94 -16.32 -3.79
C PHE A 253 2.34 -16.90 -3.98
N VAL A 254 2.61 -17.32 -5.20
CA VAL A 254 3.94 -17.64 -5.70
C VAL A 254 4.08 -16.98 -7.07
N SER A 255 5.15 -16.26 -7.27
CA SER A 255 5.48 -15.68 -8.58
C SER A 255 6.96 -15.93 -8.89
N GLY A 256 7.27 -16.02 -10.17
CA GLY A 256 8.63 -16.16 -10.65
C GLY A 256 8.83 -15.43 -11.95
N ALA A 257 10.06 -14.95 -12.18
CA ALA A 257 10.47 -14.37 -13.44
C ALA A 257 11.82 -14.94 -13.85
N LYS A 258 12.05 -15.01 -15.16
CA LYS A 258 13.31 -15.44 -15.74
C LYS A 258 13.60 -14.65 -17.01
N SER A 259 14.89 -14.32 -17.23
CA SER A 259 15.35 -13.74 -18.49
C SER A 259 14.94 -14.62 -19.67
N SER A 260 14.37 -13.98 -20.69
CA SER A 260 13.92 -14.65 -21.94
C SER A 260 15.07 -14.90 -22.94
N ASP A 261 16.26 -14.39 -22.66
CA ASP A 261 17.39 -14.47 -23.60
C ASP A 261 18.01 -15.86 -23.66
N PHE A 262 17.81 -16.70 -22.62
CA PHE A 262 18.38 -18.06 -22.50
C PHE A 262 19.88 -18.11 -22.80
N SER A 263 20.62 -17.08 -22.40
CA SER A 263 22.04 -16.92 -22.68
C SER A 263 22.90 -17.67 -21.65
N SER A 264 24.07 -18.15 -22.08
CA SER A 264 25.06 -18.70 -21.17
C SER A 264 25.99 -17.66 -20.53
N SER A 265 25.97 -16.43 -21.03
CA SER A 265 26.84 -15.32 -20.58
C SER A 265 26.11 -14.33 -19.66
N HIS A 266 24.80 -14.33 -19.66
CA HIS A 266 23.96 -13.50 -18.81
C HIS A 266 22.60 -14.16 -18.57
N ASP A 267 22.08 -14.07 -17.36
CA ASP A 267 20.76 -14.58 -16.96
C ASP A 267 20.32 -13.88 -15.67
N ALA A 268 19.04 -13.81 -15.45
CA ALA A 268 18.44 -13.43 -14.17
C ALA A 268 17.19 -14.27 -13.94
N ARG A 269 16.99 -14.66 -12.69
CA ARG A 269 15.75 -15.29 -12.27
C ARG A 269 15.39 -14.83 -10.87
N SER A 270 14.09 -14.77 -10.62
CA SER A 270 13.55 -14.43 -9.31
C SER A 270 12.35 -15.31 -8.98
N VAL A 271 12.17 -15.57 -7.71
CA VAL A 271 11.00 -16.25 -7.16
C VAL A 271 10.55 -15.47 -5.92
N GLN A 272 9.27 -15.23 -5.83
CA GLN A 272 8.65 -14.64 -4.66
C GLN A 272 7.49 -15.53 -4.21
N ALA A 273 7.38 -15.75 -2.91
CA ALA A 273 6.26 -16.47 -2.31
C ALA A 273 5.81 -15.75 -1.06
N GLY A 274 4.53 -15.83 -0.75
CA GLY A 274 4.03 -15.21 0.46
C GLY A 274 2.64 -15.64 0.83
N MET A 275 2.26 -15.23 2.05
CA MET A 275 0.93 -15.44 2.57
C MET A 275 0.46 -14.23 3.36
N SER A 276 -0.85 -14.06 3.42
CA SER A 276 -1.49 -13.07 4.29
C SER A 276 -2.67 -13.70 5.02
N VAL A 277 -2.81 -13.39 6.31
CA VAL A 277 -3.87 -13.91 7.17
C VAL A 277 -4.49 -12.75 7.95
N PRO A 278 -5.80 -12.51 7.84
CA PRO A 278 -6.50 -11.46 8.58
C PRO A 278 -7.01 -11.99 9.93
N TYR A 279 -7.24 -11.06 10.86
CA TYR A 279 -8.04 -11.27 12.05
C TYR A 279 -8.76 -9.97 12.44
N GLY A 280 -9.98 -9.78 11.95
CA GLY A 280 -10.74 -8.55 12.10
C GLY A 280 -9.99 -7.33 11.56
N TYR A 281 -9.53 -6.46 12.45
CA TYR A 281 -8.76 -5.26 12.13
C TYR A 281 -7.27 -5.52 11.91
N TRP A 282 -6.77 -6.71 12.18
CA TRP A 282 -5.38 -7.10 12.01
C TRP A 282 -5.18 -7.80 10.66
N LEU A 283 -4.01 -7.60 10.07
CA LEU A 283 -3.53 -8.34 8.91
C LEU A 283 -2.05 -8.67 9.11
N MET A 284 -1.74 -9.95 9.08
CA MET A 284 -0.37 -10.47 9.09
C MET A 284 0.02 -10.85 7.65
N ASN A 285 1.19 -10.39 7.22
CA ASN A 285 1.78 -10.75 5.94
C ASN A 285 3.16 -11.36 6.17
N TYR A 286 3.46 -12.42 5.45
CA TYR A 286 4.80 -12.96 5.31
C TYR A 286 5.15 -13.03 3.84
N SER A 287 6.37 -12.65 3.48
CA SER A 287 6.90 -12.84 2.13
C SER A 287 8.35 -13.31 2.17
N TYR A 288 8.68 -14.16 1.23
CA TYR A 288 10.01 -14.61 0.89
C TYR A 288 10.30 -14.23 -0.55
N SER A 289 11.45 -13.65 -0.82
CA SER A 289 11.94 -13.42 -2.18
C SER A 289 13.36 -13.97 -2.33
N TYR A 290 13.60 -14.56 -3.47
CA TYR A 290 14.90 -15.05 -3.92
C TYR A 290 15.15 -14.52 -5.31
N SER A 291 16.35 -14.01 -5.57
CA SER A 291 16.80 -13.65 -6.91
C SER A 291 18.26 -14.06 -7.10
N ASP A 292 18.60 -14.51 -8.28
CA ASP A 292 19.98 -14.73 -8.68
C ASP A 292 20.26 -14.14 -10.07
N TYR A 293 21.53 -13.87 -10.31
CA TYR A 293 21.96 -13.33 -11.59
C TYR A 293 23.31 -13.90 -12.04
N LEU A 294 23.47 -13.91 -13.36
CA LEU A 294 24.71 -14.11 -14.07
C LEU A 294 24.92 -12.93 -15.03
N SER A 295 26.05 -12.26 -14.95
CA SER A 295 26.44 -11.27 -15.94
C SER A 295 27.93 -11.41 -16.30
N THR A 296 28.30 -11.02 -17.52
CA THR A 296 29.69 -10.97 -17.96
C THR A 296 30.14 -9.53 -18.08
N VAL A 297 31.08 -9.12 -17.24
CA VAL A 297 31.67 -7.78 -17.25
C VAL A 297 32.96 -7.83 -18.09
N ASN A 298 32.94 -7.13 -19.24
CA ASN A 298 34.14 -7.03 -20.08
C ASN A 298 35.01 -5.87 -19.59
N SER A 299 36.21 -6.17 -19.13
CA SER A 299 37.19 -5.17 -18.70
C SER A 299 38.59 -5.55 -19.20
N GLN A 300 39.28 -4.60 -19.81
CA GLN A 300 40.64 -4.75 -20.34
C GLN A 300 40.83 -5.97 -21.30
N GLY A 301 39.79 -6.28 -22.09
CA GLY A 301 39.78 -7.41 -23.03
C GLY A 301 39.49 -8.77 -22.41
N PHE A 302 39.24 -8.84 -21.12
CA PHE A 302 38.83 -10.05 -20.41
C PHE A 302 37.36 -10.00 -20.02
N GLY A 303 36.67 -11.14 -20.19
CA GLY A 303 35.30 -11.33 -19.70
C GLY A 303 35.31 -11.87 -18.28
N TRP A 304 34.86 -11.09 -17.32
CA TRP A 304 34.76 -11.46 -15.91
C TRP A 304 33.34 -11.95 -15.62
N ARG A 305 33.21 -13.17 -15.13
CA ARG A 305 31.92 -13.75 -14.75
C ARG A 305 31.49 -13.23 -13.38
N SER A 306 30.47 -12.38 -13.34
CA SER A 306 29.86 -11.89 -12.11
C SER A 306 28.57 -12.66 -11.83
N THR A 307 28.46 -13.26 -10.66
CA THR A 307 27.27 -13.99 -10.21
C THR A 307 26.89 -13.54 -8.80
N GLY A 308 25.65 -13.73 -8.44
CA GLY A 308 25.20 -13.48 -7.07
C GLY A 308 23.77 -13.91 -6.85
N ASP A 309 23.41 -13.98 -5.58
CA ASP A 309 22.05 -14.25 -5.14
C ASP A 309 21.66 -13.32 -3.99
N SER A 310 20.37 -13.03 -3.90
CA SER A 310 19.76 -12.28 -2.80
C SER A 310 18.54 -13.02 -2.28
N GLN A 311 18.41 -13.08 -0.96
CA GLN A 311 17.30 -13.70 -0.26
C GLN A 311 16.73 -12.71 0.75
N THR A 312 15.41 -12.51 0.75
CA THR A 312 14.77 -11.61 1.71
C THR A 312 13.58 -12.30 2.36
N HIS A 313 13.55 -12.31 3.67
CA HIS A 313 12.39 -12.68 4.47
C HIS A 313 11.78 -11.41 5.07
N ARG A 314 10.48 -11.26 4.97
CA ARG A 314 9.75 -10.12 5.54
C ARG A 314 8.49 -10.58 6.24
N VAL A 315 8.31 -10.15 7.47
CA VAL A 315 7.06 -10.28 8.23
C VAL A 315 6.53 -8.89 8.52
N ASN A 316 5.26 -8.65 8.28
CA ASN A 316 4.60 -7.40 8.59
C ASN A 316 3.26 -7.67 9.27
N LEU A 317 3.04 -7.00 10.40
CA LEU A 317 1.77 -7.01 11.13
C LEU A 317 1.17 -5.61 11.08
N SER A 318 -0.04 -5.48 10.57
CA SER A 318 -0.75 -4.21 10.51
C SER A 318 -2.10 -4.28 11.22
N ARG A 319 -2.55 -3.13 11.73
CA ARG A 319 -3.85 -2.98 12.37
C ARG A 319 -4.50 -1.67 11.94
N VAL A 320 -5.75 -1.73 11.50
CA VAL A 320 -6.57 -0.53 11.32
C VAL A 320 -6.98 -0.03 12.70
N VAL A 321 -6.61 1.20 13.02
CA VAL A 321 -6.85 1.83 14.35
C VAL A 321 -7.98 2.86 14.30
N PHE A 322 -8.26 3.40 13.12
CA PHE A 322 -9.36 4.34 12.91
C PHE A 322 -9.94 4.16 11.50
N ARG A 323 -11.27 4.18 11.41
CA ARG A 323 -12.01 4.08 10.16
C ARG A 323 -13.34 4.81 10.24
N ASN A 324 -13.65 5.60 9.22
CA ASN A 324 -14.98 6.11 8.93
C ASN A 324 -15.26 6.07 7.40
N SER A 325 -16.26 6.78 6.89
CA SER A 325 -16.58 6.82 5.45
C SER A 325 -15.49 7.45 4.58
N ASP A 326 -14.64 8.31 5.14
CA ASP A 326 -13.73 9.18 4.41
C ASP A 326 -12.27 8.98 4.79
N ILE A 327 -12.02 8.33 5.92
CA ILE A 327 -10.69 8.15 6.48
C ILE A 327 -10.49 6.71 6.94
N LYS A 328 -9.33 6.15 6.60
CA LYS A 328 -8.85 4.89 7.15
C LYS A 328 -7.40 5.06 7.58
N THR A 329 -7.11 4.78 8.85
CA THR A 329 -5.76 4.87 9.41
C THR A 329 -5.39 3.55 10.07
N GLY A 330 -4.24 3.03 9.72
CA GLY A 330 -3.64 1.84 10.32
C GLY A 330 -2.24 2.12 10.82
N VAL A 331 -1.75 1.24 11.68
CA VAL A 331 -0.37 1.17 12.12
C VAL A 331 0.21 -0.17 11.69
N SER A 332 1.51 -0.20 11.39
CA SER A 332 2.20 -1.42 10.99
C SER A 332 3.55 -1.55 11.68
N VAL A 333 3.94 -2.79 11.95
CA VAL A 333 5.26 -3.16 12.46
C VAL A 333 5.80 -4.26 11.57
N GLY A 334 7.03 -4.10 11.11
CA GLY A 334 7.67 -5.06 10.22
C GLY A 334 9.06 -5.45 10.71
N ILE A 335 9.47 -6.65 10.31
CA ILE A 335 10.86 -7.11 10.39
C ILE A 335 11.25 -7.68 9.04
N SER A 336 12.44 -7.34 8.57
CA SER A 336 13.02 -7.94 7.37
C SER A 336 14.43 -8.41 7.62
N ASN A 337 14.81 -9.52 6.98
CA ASN A 337 16.17 -10.03 6.93
C ASN A 337 16.53 -10.24 5.46
N ASN A 338 17.57 -9.56 5.01
CA ASN A 338 18.09 -9.64 3.65
C ASN A 338 19.51 -10.22 3.70
N MET A 339 19.79 -11.18 2.82
CA MET A 339 21.11 -11.74 2.62
C MET A 339 21.46 -11.68 1.14
N ALA A 340 22.55 -11.00 0.81
CA ALA A 340 23.10 -10.92 -0.54
C ALA A 340 24.50 -11.54 -0.58
N ARG A 341 24.79 -12.35 -1.59
CA ARG A 341 26.10 -12.97 -1.86
C ARG A 341 26.50 -12.68 -3.28
N ASN A 342 27.70 -12.17 -3.48
CA ASN A 342 28.21 -11.81 -4.79
C ASN A 342 29.59 -12.46 -5.02
N TYR A 343 29.85 -12.85 -6.24
CA TYR A 343 31.05 -13.56 -6.67
C TYR A 343 31.60 -12.96 -7.97
N LEU A 344 32.90 -12.98 -8.14
CA LEU A 344 33.60 -12.66 -9.38
C LEU A 344 34.50 -13.83 -9.76
N ASN A 345 34.23 -14.47 -10.91
CA ASN A 345 34.90 -15.72 -11.31
C ASN A 345 34.90 -16.75 -10.18
N ASP A 346 33.75 -16.95 -9.55
CA ASP A 346 33.50 -17.87 -8.43
C ASP A 346 34.23 -17.51 -7.11
N ALA A 347 35.03 -16.42 -7.07
CA ALA A 347 35.63 -15.90 -5.85
C ALA A 347 34.62 -14.98 -5.11
N PRO A 348 34.38 -15.18 -3.80
CA PRO A 348 33.41 -14.39 -3.07
C PRO A 348 33.86 -12.92 -2.93
N LEU A 349 32.94 -11.99 -3.18
CA LEU A 349 33.14 -10.56 -3.00
C LEU A 349 32.64 -10.13 -1.62
N ALA A 350 33.51 -10.14 -0.61
CA ALA A 350 33.13 -9.73 0.75
C ALA A 350 32.66 -8.27 0.84
N SER A 351 33.11 -7.38 -0.06
CA SER A 351 32.74 -5.97 -0.08
C SER A 351 31.28 -5.71 -0.46
N SER A 352 30.63 -6.63 -1.21
CA SER A 352 29.25 -6.52 -1.68
C SER A 352 28.35 -7.64 -1.16
N SER A 353 28.88 -8.62 -0.43
CA SER A 353 28.10 -9.67 0.23
C SER A 353 27.72 -9.21 1.63
N ARG A 354 26.42 -9.22 1.96
CA ARG A 354 25.90 -8.65 3.21
C ARG A 354 24.75 -9.47 3.76
N LYS A 355 24.63 -9.45 5.08
CA LYS A 355 23.42 -9.91 5.76
C LYS A 355 22.92 -8.82 6.69
N LEU A 356 21.78 -8.25 6.36
CA LEU A 356 21.19 -7.12 7.05
C LEU A 356 19.80 -7.46 7.58
N SER A 357 19.47 -6.96 8.76
CA SER A 357 18.11 -7.01 9.29
C SER A 357 17.65 -5.62 9.68
N ASN A 358 16.38 -5.34 9.48
CA ASN A 358 15.79 -4.11 9.99
C ASN A 358 14.42 -4.35 10.59
N VAL A 359 14.04 -3.49 11.52
CA VAL A 359 12.69 -3.37 12.06
C VAL A 359 12.10 -2.06 11.56
N SER A 360 10.80 -2.06 11.30
CA SER A 360 10.10 -0.88 10.82
C SER A 360 8.79 -0.66 11.56
N VAL A 361 8.44 0.62 11.76
CA VAL A 361 7.14 1.05 12.29
C VAL A 361 6.58 2.08 11.33
N GLY A 362 5.34 1.88 10.92
CA GLY A 362 4.70 2.73 9.92
C GLY A 362 3.26 3.10 10.28
N ILE A 363 2.81 4.19 9.69
CA ILE A 363 1.40 4.58 9.66
C ILE A 363 0.92 4.45 8.22
N ASN A 364 -0.24 3.85 8.02
CA ASN A 364 -0.91 3.75 6.73
C ASN A 364 -2.19 4.58 6.80
N HIS A 365 -2.20 5.71 6.14
CA HIS A 365 -3.33 6.64 6.16
C HIS A 365 -3.88 6.82 4.76
N SER A 366 -5.20 6.72 4.62
CA SER A 366 -5.92 7.04 3.39
C SER A 366 -7.12 7.91 3.71
N GLN A 367 -7.39 8.90 2.85
CA GLN A 367 -8.44 9.89 3.05
C GLN A 367 -9.06 10.34 1.72
N LYS A 368 -10.39 10.53 1.72
CA LYS A 368 -11.09 11.27 0.66
C LYS A 368 -10.83 12.76 0.87
N LEU A 369 -10.20 13.41 -0.08
CA LEU A 369 -9.76 14.81 0.03
C LEU A 369 -9.94 15.54 -1.30
N TRP A 370 -10.57 16.72 -1.29
CA TRP A 370 -10.75 17.59 -2.47
C TRP A 370 -11.34 16.89 -3.71
N GLY A 371 -12.26 15.95 -3.48
CA GLY A 371 -12.89 15.16 -4.54
C GLY A 371 -11.99 14.09 -5.15
N GLY A 372 -10.94 13.71 -4.45
CA GLY A 372 -10.03 12.62 -4.79
C GLY A 372 -9.72 11.73 -3.60
N LEU A 373 -8.83 10.76 -3.82
CA LEU A 373 -8.35 9.79 -2.84
C LEU A 373 -6.86 10.03 -2.57
N SER A 374 -6.50 10.26 -1.32
CA SER A 374 -5.10 10.44 -0.93
C SER A 374 -4.62 9.30 -0.03
N THR A 375 -3.34 8.96 -0.15
CA THR A 375 -2.63 8.06 0.76
C THR A 375 -1.39 8.74 1.31
N LEU A 376 -1.03 8.44 2.56
CA LEU A 376 0.19 8.95 3.21
C LEU A 376 0.72 7.90 4.18
N ASN A 377 1.95 7.43 3.95
CA ASN A 377 2.53 6.31 4.68
C ASN A 377 3.94 6.67 5.18
N PRO A 378 4.08 7.42 6.29
CA PRO A 378 5.36 7.61 6.96
C PRO A 378 5.81 6.29 7.62
N THR A 379 7.11 5.99 7.49
CA THR A 379 7.72 4.78 8.05
C THR A 379 9.08 5.13 8.64
N PHE A 380 9.32 4.68 9.85
CA PHE A 380 10.63 4.66 10.48
C PHE A 380 11.20 3.25 10.40
N SER A 381 12.46 3.11 9.98
CA SER A 381 13.16 1.83 9.89
C SER A 381 14.51 1.94 10.62
N ARG A 382 14.85 0.90 11.36
CA ARG A 382 16.13 0.79 12.05
C ARG A 382 16.77 -0.55 11.76
N GLY A 383 18.03 -0.52 11.34
CA GLY A 383 18.87 -1.70 11.23
C GLY A 383 19.15 -2.31 12.61
N VAL A 384 19.14 -3.64 12.70
CA VAL A 384 19.34 -4.38 13.96
C VAL A 384 20.21 -5.61 13.71
N PRO A 385 21.12 -5.97 14.63
CA PRO A 385 22.01 -7.13 14.47
C PRO A 385 21.31 -8.45 14.82
N TRP A 386 20.04 -8.60 14.41
CA TRP A 386 19.23 -9.80 14.70
C TRP A 386 19.29 -10.80 13.55
N LEU A 387 18.90 -12.03 13.84
CA LEU A 387 18.84 -13.12 12.85
C LEU A 387 20.18 -13.38 12.14
N GLY A 388 21.29 -13.10 12.83
CA GLY A 388 22.64 -13.26 12.30
C GLY A 388 23.05 -12.16 11.31
N ALA A 389 22.41 -10.99 11.35
CA ALA A 389 22.82 -9.82 10.59
C ALA A 389 24.13 -9.22 11.13
N GLU A 390 24.79 -8.45 10.27
CA GLU A 390 25.99 -7.69 10.63
C GLU A 390 25.68 -6.66 11.72
N ASP A 391 26.67 -6.39 12.56
CA ASP A 391 26.70 -5.26 13.50
C ASP A 391 27.66 -4.16 13.01
N ASP A 392 27.70 -3.04 13.71
CA ASP A 392 28.59 -1.93 13.41
C ASP A 392 29.78 -1.83 14.37
N GLN A 393 30.04 -2.87 15.16
CA GLN A 393 31.20 -2.89 16.05
C GLN A 393 32.49 -2.83 15.22
N HIS A 394 33.39 -1.93 15.61
CA HIS A 394 34.69 -1.71 14.97
C HIS A 394 34.64 -1.16 13.52
N LYS A 395 33.47 -0.70 13.02
CA LYS A 395 33.41 0.02 11.74
C LYS A 395 33.82 1.48 11.91
N PRO A 396 34.52 2.07 10.93
CA PRO A 396 34.78 3.51 10.90
C PRO A 396 33.48 4.32 10.89
N ASP A 397 33.54 5.56 11.39
CA ASP A 397 32.34 6.41 11.47
C ASP A 397 31.76 6.77 10.10
N ASP A 398 32.59 6.85 9.08
CA ASP A 398 32.24 7.14 7.70
C ASP A 398 31.83 5.90 6.88
N ALA A 399 31.88 4.70 7.47
CA ALA A 399 31.46 3.47 6.81
C ALA A 399 29.93 3.35 6.75
N PRO A 400 29.38 2.62 5.75
CA PRO A 400 27.95 2.28 5.74
C PRO A 400 27.55 1.48 6.98
N LYS A 401 26.40 1.84 7.56
CA LYS A 401 25.91 1.27 8.81
C LYS A 401 24.91 0.13 8.56
N ALA A 402 25.09 -0.98 9.28
CA ALA A 402 24.10 -2.05 9.37
C ALA A 402 22.98 -1.67 10.36
N GLU A 403 23.33 -0.93 11.42
CA GLU A 403 22.42 -0.45 12.46
C GLU A 403 21.94 0.99 12.18
N PHE A 404 21.62 1.28 10.93
CA PHE A 404 21.14 2.59 10.47
C PHE A 404 19.79 2.99 11.07
N SER A 405 19.48 4.29 11.03
CA SER A 405 18.14 4.85 11.31
C SER A 405 17.66 5.66 10.11
N LYS A 406 16.49 5.33 9.59
CA LYS A 406 15.95 5.88 8.35
C LYS A 406 14.48 6.22 8.47
N TRP A 407 14.10 7.42 8.01
CA TRP A 407 12.72 7.83 7.78
C TRP A 407 12.40 7.72 6.30
N SER A 408 11.22 7.26 5.98
CA SER A 408 10.68 7.31 4.63
C SER A 408 9.22 7.74 4.64
N LEU A 409 8.81 8.38 3.55
CA LEU A 409 7.44 8.81 3.33
C LEU A 409 7.01 8.42 1.94
N SER A 410 5.95 7.64 1.81
CA SER A 410 5.28 7.44 0.54
C SER A 410 3.87 8.02 0.58
N GLY A 411 3.41 8.55 -0.53
CA GLY A 411 2.08 9.13 -0.64
C GLY A 411 1.58 9.13 -2.07
N SER A 412 0.26 9.22 -2.24
CA SER A 412 -0.35 9.39 -3.55
C SER A 412 -1.63 10.20 -3.46
N TYR A 413 -1.99 10.83 -4.57
CA TYR A 413 -3.25 11.52 -4.75
C TYR A 413 -3.83 11.15 -6.10
N TYR A 414 -5.01 10.56 -6.10
CA TYR A 414 -5.78 10.17 -7.27
C TYR A 414 -7.04 11.04 -7.35
N LYS A 415 -7.31 11.61 -8.51
CA LYS A 415 -8.48 12.44 -8.74
C LYS A 415 -9.09 12.21 -10.13
N PRO A 416 -10.38 11.85 -10.22
CA PRO A 416 -11.15 11.96 -11.45
C PRO A 416 -11.28 13.45 -11.83
N VAL A 417 -10.70 13.86 -12.95
CA VAL A 417 -10.77 15.23 -13.46
C VAL A 417 -12.04 15.39 -14.32
N SER A 418 -12.38 14.34 -15.06
CA SER A 418 -13.62 14.23 -15.83
C SER A 418 -14.04 12.75 -15.93
N GLN A 419 -15.14 12.46 -16.60
CA GLN A 419 -15.61 11.08 -16.81
C GLN A 419 -14.59 10.18 -17.53
N LYS A 420 -13.66 10.75 -18.30
CA LYS A 420 -12.66 10.01 -19.08
C LYS A 420 -11.23 10.25 -18.62
N VAL A 421 -10.98 11.26 -17.81
CA VAL A 421 -9.63 11.71 -17.44
C VAL A 421 -9.43 11.59 -15.95
N THR A 422 -8.37 10.89 -15.56
CA THR A 422 -7.94 10.77 -14.17
C THR A 422 -6.52 11.27 -14.01
N PHE A 423 -6.25 11.95 -12.91
CA PHE A 423 -4.93 12.40 -12.50
C PHE A 423 -4.44 11.55 -11.32
N LEU A 424 -3.22 11.05 -11.42
CA LEU A 424 -2.53 10.34 -10.36
C LEU A 424 -1.17 10.98 -10.11
N SER A 425 -0.93 11.38 -8.87
CA SER A 425 0.37 11.85 -8.40
C SER A 425 0.86 10.92 -7.30
N SER A 426 2.14 10.53 -7.33
CA SER A 426 2.75 9.66 -6.31
C SER A 426 4.11 10.22 -5.91
N VAL A 427 4.42 10.18 -4.62
CA VAL A 427 5.66 10.69 -4.05
C VAL A 427 6.31 9.64 -3.14
N TYR A 428 7.62 9.61 -3.15
CA TYR A 428 8.43 8.90 -2.18
C TYR A 428 9.64 9.74 -1.79
N GLY A 429 9.96 9.75 -0.50
CA GLY A 429 11.15 10.40 0.04
C GLY A 429 11.79 9.57 1.13
N GLN A 430 13.11 9.71 1.29
CA GLN A 430 13.91 9.02 2.29
C GLN A 430 14.90 9.98 2.93
N TRP A 431 15.07 9.89 4.25
CA TRP A 431 15.97 10.72 5.05
C TRP A 431 16.68 9.88 6.10
N THR A 432 17.96 10.04 6.20
CA THR A 432 18.82 9.39 7.19
C THR A 432 20.03 10.26 7.52
N GLY A 433 20.55 10.12 8.74
CA GLY A 433 21.85 10.67 9.13
C GLY A 433 22.99 9.68 8.94
N ASP A 434 22.67 8.42 8.63
CA ASP A 434 23.64 7.34 8.47
C ASP A 434 23.96 7.10 6.99
N ARG A 435 25.19 6.67 6.69
CA ARG A 435 25.50 6.09 5.38
C ARG A 435 24.86 4.71 5.28
N LEU A 436 24.21 4.43 4.17
CA LEU A 436 23.47 3.20 3.94
C LEU A 436 24.24 2.24 3.02
N TYR A 437 24.07 0.96 3.23
CA TYR A 437 24.44 -0.05 2.23
C TYR A 437 23.53 0.07 1.00
N GLY A 438 24.02 -0.37 -0.17
CA GLY A 438 23.38 -0.19 -1.46
C GLY A 438 21.91 -0.61 -1.52
N ASN A 439 21.55 -1.73 -0.90
CA ASN A 439 20.19 -2.25 -0.84
C ASN A 439 19.21 -1.45 0.05
N GLU A 440 19.71 -0.53 0.88
CA GLU A 440 18.90 0.36 1.72
C GLU A 440 18.85 1.80 1.18
N ARG A 441 19.62 2.09 0.13
CA ARG A 441 19.68 3.41 -0.52
C ARG A 441 18.44 3.67 -1.37
N LEU A 442 18.12 4.94 -1.53
CA LEU A 442 17.13 5.40 -2.49
C LEU A 442 17.71 5.39 -3.90
N THR A 443 17.03 4.72 -4.82
CA THR A 443 17.36 4.74 -6.25
C THR A 443 16.29 5.51 -7.02
N ILE A 444 16.74 6.45 -7.86
CA ILE A 444 15.88 7.20 -8.79
C ILE A 444 16.35 6.96 -10.23
N GLY A 445 15.41 6.78 -11.14
CA GLY A 445 15.59 6.30 -12.51
C GLY A 445 15.02 4.89 -12.67
N GLY A 446 14.18 4.71 -13.67
CA GLY A 446 13.45 3.47 -13.93
C GLY A 446 11.94 3.67 -13.99
N GLU A 447 11.23 2.63 -14.40
CA GLU A 447 9.79 2.68 -14.64
C GLU A 447 8.97 3.04 -13.39
N SER A 448 9.42 2.60 -12.22
CA SER A 448 8.70 2.79 -10.95
C SER A 448 9.09 4.06 -10.18
N SER A 449 10.04 4.86 -10.69
CA SER A 449 10.46 6.12 -10.08
C SER A 449 10.46 7.29 -11.08
N VAL A 450 11.51 7.50 -11.87
CA VAL A 450 11.59 8.52 -12.91
C VAL A 450 11.74 7.84 -14.27
N ARG A 451 10.69 7.85 -15.08
CA ARG A 451 10.68 7.22 -16.42
C ARG A 451 11.61 7.94 -17.39
N GLY A 452 12.11 7.22 -18.38
CA GLY A 452 13.11 7.72 -19.34
C GLY A 452 14.56 7.37 -18.98
N PHE A 453 14.79 6.66 -17.85
CA PHE A 453 16.11 6.27 -17.35
C PHE A 453 16.18 4.78 -17.04
N LYS A 454 15.97 3.91 -18.03
CA LYS A 454 15.87 2.45 -17.79
C LYS A 454 17.16 1.81 -17.26
N GLU A 455 18.30 2.14 -17.86
CA GLU A 455 19.62 1.53 -17.52
C GLU A 455 20.51 2.47 -16.69
N GLN A 456 20.15 3.73 -16.66
CA GLN A 456 20.89 4.77 -15.96
C GLN A 456 20.07 5.25 -14.76
N TYR A 457 20.68 5.24 -13.59
CA TYR A 457 20.00 5.62 -12.35
C TYR A 457 20.96 6.36 -11.42
N LEU A 458 20.43 7.06 -10.47
CA LEU A 458 21.19 7.60 -9.34
C LEU A 458 20.77 6.87 -8.08
N SER A 459 21.74 6.60 -7.19
CA SER A 459 21.49 5.94 -5.90
C SER A 459 22.16 6.72 -4.78
N GLY A 460 21.40 7.09 -3.74
CA GLY A 460 21.88 7.91 -2.63
C GLY A 460 21.11 7.66 -1.34
N ASP A 461 21.62 8.21 -0.23
CA ASP A 461 21.05 7.96 1.08
C ASP A 461 19.82 8.85 1.35
N ASN A 462 19.84 10.09 0.84
CA ASN A 462 18.82 11.11 1.08
C ASN A 462 18.26 11.68 -0.22
N GLY A 463 16.93 11.82 -0.29
CA GLY A 463 16.26 12.38 -1.45
C GLY A 463 14.84 11.89 -1.64
N GLY A 464 14.33 12.02 -2.88
CA GLY A 464 12.98 11.57 -3.21
C GLY A 464 12.68 11.65 -4.69
N TYR A 465 11.53 11.11 -5.07
CA TYR A 465 10.97 11.25 -6.41
C TYR A 465 9.47 11.54 -6.37
N TRP A 466 9.01 12.15 -7.43
CA TRP A 466 7.63 12.57 -7.65
C TRP A 466 7.19 12.16 -9.06
N ARG A 467 6.13 11.36 -9.14
CA ARG A 467 5.55 10.85 -10.37
C ARG A 467 4.20 11.50 -10.59
N ASN A 468 3.92 11.90 -11.82
CA ASN A 468 2.64 12.47 -12.20
C ASN A 468 2.16 11.82 -13.49
N GLU A 469 0.89 11.40 -13.50
CA GLU A 469 0.26 10.71 -14.60
C GLU A 469 -1.12 11.29 -14.88
N LEU A 470 -1.38 11.53 -16.13
CA LEU A 470 -2.72 11.85 -16.64
C LEU A 470 -3.17 10.67 -17.51
N ASN A 471 -4.19 9.97 -17.05
CA ASN A 471 -4.76 8.82 -17.75
C ASN A 471 -6.06 9.23 -18.43
N THR A 472 -6.23 8.85 -19.70
CA THR A 472 -7.42 9.19 -20.50
C THR A 472 -8.00 7.92 -21.10
N ALA A 473 -9.26 7.60 -20.78
CA ALA A 473 -9.99 6.53 -21.42
C ALA A 473 -10.30 6.94 -22.88
N LEU A 474 -9.88 6.10 -23.84
CA LEU A 474 -10.04 6.38 -25.28
C LEU A 474 -11.28 5.68 -25.85
N PHE A 475 -11.21 4.36 -25.97
CA PHE A 475 -12.25 3.52 -26.54
C PHE A 475 -12.17 2.09 -25.98
N SER A 476 -13.14 1.26 -26.31
CA SER A 476 -13.12 -0.17 -25.99
C SER A 476 -13.18 -0.99 -27.29
N MET A 477 -12.37 -2.04 -27.38
CA MET A 477 -12.31 -2.95 -28.51
C MET A 477 -12.61 -4.40 -28.06
N PRO A 478 -13.22 -5.23 -28.92
CA PRO A 478 -13.65 -6.58 -28.53
C PRO A 478 -12.53 -7.47 -28.00
N LEU A 479 -11.30 -7.38 -28.51
CA LEU A 479 -10.19 -8.25 -28.11
C LEU A 479 -9.28 -7.61 -27.06
N LEU A 480 -9.10 -6.30 -27.13
CA LEU A 480 -8.18 -5.54 -26.26
C LEU A 480 -8.88 -4.92 -25.04
N GLY A 481 -10.23 -4.94 -25.00
CA GLY A 481 -11.01 -4.34 -23.93
C GLY A 481 -10.92 -2.82 -23.89
N ALA A 482 -10.91 -2.26 -22.68
CA ALA A 482 -10.79 -0.82 -22.48
C ALA A 482 -9.35 -0.35 -22.77
N VAL A 483 -9.22 0.59 -23.70
CA VAL A 483 -7.93 1.21 -24.08
C VAL A 483 -7.84 2.59 -23.49
N SER A 484 -6.70 2.89 -22.86
CA SER A 484 -6.41 4.19 -22.23
C SER A 484 -5.04 4.70 -22.67
N ALA A 485 -4.91 6.02 -22.78
CA ALA A 485 -3.63 6.70 -22.97
C ALA A 485 -3.14 7.29 -21.66
N VAL A 486 -1.84 7.28 -21.48
CA VAL A 486 -1.13 7.86 -20.33
C VAL A 486 -0.16 8.90 -20.82
N ALA A 487 -0.15 10.08 -20.19
CA ALA A 487 0.92 11.07 -20.31
C ALA A 487 1.51 11.31 -18.92
N ALA A 488 2.83 11.36 -18.83
CA ALA A 488 3.50 11.42 -17.55
C ALA A 488 4.72 12.35 -17.56
N VAL A 489 4.94 13.00 -16.40
CA VAL A 489 6.17 13.76 -16.10
C VAL A 489 6.60 13.41 -14.68
N ASP A 490 7.84 12.93 -14.56
CA ASP A 490 8.41 12.48 -13.31
C ASP A 490 9.67 13.27 -12.97
N GLY A 491 9.89 13.55 -11.70
CA GLY A 491 11.10 14.20 -11.20
C GLY A 491 11.67 13.48 -10.00
N GLY A 492 12.99 13.49 -9.85
CA GLY A 492 13.68 12.93 -8.70
C GLY A 492 14.90 13.76 -8.33
N TYR A 493 15.24 13.76 -7.05
CA TYR A 493 16.38 14.47 -6.51
C TYR A 493 17.07 13.64 -5.43
N LEU A 494 18.40 13.55 -5.52
CA LEU A 494 19.26 13.01 -4.47
C LEU A 494 20.16 14.14 -3.93
N HIS A 495 20.25 14.19 -2.60
CA HIS A 495 21.09 15.13 -1.91
C HIS A 495 22.57 14.78 -2.09
N HIS A 496 23.41 15.78 -2.24
CA HIS A 496 24.86 15.60 -2.39
C HIS A 496 25.47 14.96 -1.13
N ASP A 497 26.26 13.90 -1.34
CA ASP A 497 27.07 13.27 -0.31
C ASP A 497 28.56 13.53 -0.61
N ASN A 498 29.28 14.11 0.36
CA ASN A 498 30.71 14.41 0.23
C ASN A 498 31.58 13.14 0.07
N HIS A 499 31.07 11.98 0.46
CA HIS A 499 31.75 10.69 0.37
C HIS A 499 31.37 9.90 -0.90
N ASP A 500 30.34 10.35 -1.63
CA ASP A 500 29.87 9.70 -2.85
C ASP A 500 29.39 10.76 -3.86
N VAL A 501 30.36 11.32 -4.56
CA VAL A 501 30.12 12.44 -5.52
C VAL A 501 29.15 12.03 -6.64
N ASN A 502 29.08 10.74 -6.98
CA ASN A 502 28.22 10.23 -8.05
C ASN A 502 26.77 9.93 -7.58
N ALA A 503 26.49 10.10 -6.30
CA ALA A 503 25.18 9.82 -5.72
C ALA A 503 24.20 11.02 -5.75
N ALA A 504 24.65 12.18 -6.19
CA ALA A 504 23.88 13.41 -6.16
C ALA A 504 23.30 13.76 -7.52
N GLY A 505 22.17 14.44 -7.55
CA GLY A 505 21.66 15.00 -8.78
C GLY A 505 20.16 15.05 -8.89
N THR A 506 19.71 15.59 -10.01
CA THR A 506 18.29 15.74 -10.34
C THR A 506 18.01 15.02 -11.65
N LEU A 507 16.99 14.19 -11.67
CA LEU A 507 16.45 13.56 -12.87
C LEU A 507 15.05 14.13 -13.15
N TRP A 508 14.78 14.44 -14.42
CA TRP A 508 13.43 14.68 -14.92
C TRP A 508 13.22 13.83 -16.16
N GLY A 509 12.07 13.17 -16.25
CA GLY A 509 11.70 12.36 -17.38
C GLY A 509 10.26 12.58 -17.79
N GLY A 510 10.00 12.42 -19.08
CA GLY A 510 8.67 12.41 -19.67
C GLY A 510 8.32 11.04 -20.21
N ALA A 511 7.04 10.69 -20.23
CA ALA A 511 6.60 9.45 -20.84
C ALA A 511 5.17 9.58 -21.42
N VAL A 512 4.91 8.81 -22.49
CA VAL A 512 3.57 8.57 -23.00
C VAL A 512 3.37 7.08 -23.22
N GLY A 513 2.15 6.62 -23.04
CA GLY A 513 1.86 5.20 -23.16
C GLY A 513 0.42 4.90 -23.52
N LEU A 514 0.19 3.66 -23.87
CA LEU A 514 -1.12 3.05 -24.07
C LEU A 514 -1.23 1.83 -23.18
N SER A 515 -2.39 1.66 -22.58
CA SER A 515 -2.73 0.46 -21.82
C SER A 515 -4.04 -0.12 -22.33
N SER A 516 -4.18 -1.44 -22.28
CA SER A 516 -5.41 -2.13 -22.59
C SER A 516 -5.72 -3.17 -21.52
N SER A 517 -7.01 -3.38 -21.23
CA SER A 517 -7.45 -4.39 -20.26
C SER A 517 -8.76 -5.02 -20.76
N ALA A 518 -8.73 -6.34 -20.99
CA ALA A 518 -9.82 -7.15 -21.50
C ALA A 518 -9.98 -8.41 -20.64
N GLY A 519 -10.68 -8.29 -19.49
CA GLY A 519 -10.92 -9.43 -18.62
C GLY A 519 -9.63 -10.14 -18.20
N HIS A 520 -9.23 -11.15 -18.96
CA HIS A 520 -8.04 -11.96 -18.68
C HIS A 520 -6.73 -11.42 -19.27
N LEU A 521 -6.78 -10.47 -20.21
CA LEU A 521 -5.61 -9.93 -20.90
C LEU A 521 -5.37 -8.48 -20.51
N SER A 522 -4.16 -8.16 -20.11
CA SER A 522 -3.71 -6.77 -19.91
C SER A 522 -2.40 -6.53 -20.67
N SER A 523 -2.31 -5.36 -21.31
CA SER A 523 -1.10 -4.93 -22.01
C SER A 523 -0.84 -3.45 -21.72
N GLN A 524 0.44 -3.12 -21.54
CA GLN A 524 0.90 -1.74 -21.36
C GLN A 524 2.14 -1.51 -22.22
N PHE A 525 2.14 -0.43 -22.95
CA PHE A 525 3.27 0.03 -23.75
C PHE A 525 3.54 1.50 -23.42
N THR A 526 4.75 1.81 -22.96
CA THR A 526 5.15 3.16 -22.56
C THR A 526 6.48 3.54 -23.20
N VAL A 527 6.53 4.73 -23.79
CA VAL A 527 7.74 5.34 -24.33
C VAL A 527 8.13 6.49 -23.41
N GLY A 528 9.35 6.49 -22.89
CA GLY A 528 9.90 7.50 -22.02
C GLY A 528 11.16 8.12 -22.60
N TRP A 529 11.46 9.35 -22.19
CA TRP A 529 12.68 10.06 -22.56
C TRP A 529 13.20 10.93 -21.41
N PRO A 530 14.53 11.07 -21.29
CA PRO A 530 15.13 11.93 -20.29
C PRO A 530 14.95 13.41 -20.68
N LEU A 531 14.54 14.24 -19.71
CA LEU A 531 14.38 15.68 -19.88
C LEU A 531 15.53 16.47 -19.25
N ARG A 532 16.00 16.02 -18.07
CA ARG A 532 17.12 16.64 -17.34
C ARG A 532 17.87 15.57 -16.54
N TYR A 533 19.19 15.63 -16.57
CA TYR A 533 20.08 14.69 -15.85
C TYR A 533 21.47 15.31 -15.65
N PRO A 534 22.29 14.82 -14.69
CA PRO A 534 23.68 15.20 -14.52
C PRO A 534 24.53 14.83 -15.75
N GLY A 535 25.59 15.62 -15.99
CA GLY A 535 26.41 15.47 -17.20
C GLY A 535 27.26 14.18 -17.26
N ASP A 536 27.47 13.52 -16.14
CA ASP A 536 28.15 12.24 -15.99
C ASP A 536 27.24 11.04 -16.30
N LEU A 537 25.93 11.24 -16.37
CA LEU A 537 24.96 10.24 -16.78
C LEU A 537 24.76 10.28 -18.29
N ALA A 538 24.75 9.09 -18.93
CA ALA A 538 24.56 8.95 -20.38
C ALA A 538 23.30 8.11 -20.69
N PRO A 539 22.09 8.63 -20.44
CA PRO A 539 20.87 7.88 -20.69
C PRO A 539 20.58 7.72 -22.19
N ASP A 540 19.89 6.64 -22.53
CA ASP A 540 19.33 6.45 -23.86
C ASP A 540 18.35 7.59 -24.17
N ARG A 541 18.33 8.10 -25.42
CA ARG A 541 17.44 9.19 -25.84
C ARG A 541 15.96 8.85 -25.70
N VAL A 542 15.64 7.56 -25.89
CA VAL A 542 14.30 7.01 -25.79
C VAL A 542 14.37 5.66 -25.09
N THR A 543 13.50 5.44 -24.13
CA THR A 543 13.32 4.17 -23.44
C THR A 543 11.94 3.61 -23.71
N VAL A 544 11.83 2.30 -23.81
CA VAL A 544 10.56 1.60 -24.03
C VAL A 544 10.32 0.66 -22.86
N TYR A 545 9.11 0.68 -22.32
CA TYR A 545 8.61 -0.25 -21.32
C TYR A 545 7.40 -0.97 -21.91
N TYR A 546 7.39 -2.28 -21.79
CA TYR A 546 6.32 -3.13 -22.31
C TYR A 546 5.99 -4.23 -21.32
N HIS A 547 4.69 -4.41 -21.05
CA HIS A 547 4.16 -5.47 -20.20
C HIS A 547 2.97 -6.13 -20.90
N LEU A 548 2.94 -7.44 -20.89
CA LEU A 548 1.83 -8.27 -21.36
C LEU A 548 1.54 -9.32 -20.29
N ASN A 549 0.30 -9.37 -19.79
CA ASN A 549 -0.11 -10.35 -18.80
C ASN A 549 -1.43 -10.99 -19.20
N VAL A 550 -1.51 -12.30 -19.00
CA VAL A 550 -2.73 -13.11 -19.13
C VAL A 550 -3.00 -13.74 -17.76
N VAL A 551 -4.20 -13.57 -17.25
CA VAL A 551 -4.66 -14.14 -15.98
C VAL A 551 -5.83 -15.07 -16.25
N LEU A 552 -5.75 -16.32 -15.74
CA LEU A 552 -6.71 -17.39 -15.93
C LEU A 552 -7.38 -17.75 -14.59
#